data_fe5463c5156ae215076532cda8e15318
#
_entry.id   fe5463c5156ae215076532cda8e15318
#
_cell.length_a   1.000
_cell.length_b   1.000
_cell.length_c   1.000
_cell.angle_alpha   90.00
_cell.angle_beta   90.00
_cell.angle_gamma   90.00
#
_symmetry.space_group_name_H-M   'P 1'
#
loop_
_entity.id
_entity.type
_entity.pdbx_description
1 polymer ?
#
loop_
_entity_poly.entity_id
_entity_poly.type
_entity_poly.pdbx_seq_one_letter_code
_entity_poly.pdbx_strand_id
1 'polypeptide(L)'
;LITYPDVDNLSACGVGSGWRARAAQACRLNSYLRSERRNGTVREELVEAVLRVVEAIPPGSVATYGMIARAIGTGPRIVGRIMYEWGGGVPWWRVVNVHGTFPTTVREDGLSHWVSEGMPHDFERGKLLLNECVVGEEWLDNVARTILDDLRNGL
;
A
#
# COMPACT_ATOMS: atom_id res chain seq x y z
N LEU A 1 -2.74 -9.46 14.56
CA LEU A 1 -3.98 -9.37 13.76
C LEU A 1 -4.23 -7.91 13.43
N ILE A 2 -4.00 -7.54 12.17
CA ILE A 2 -4.50 -6.27 11.68
C ILE A 2 -6.01 -6.42 11.58
N THR A 3 -6.75 -5.84 12.50
CA THR A 3 -8.18 -5.63 12.36
C THR A 3 -8.35 -4.50 11.34
N TYR A 4 -8.78 -4.85 10.15
CA TYR A 4 -9.21 -3.85 9.17
C TYR A 4 -10.36 -3.05 9.78
N PRO A 5 -10.30 -1.70 9.77
CA PRO A 5 -11.37 -0.90 10.33
C PRO A 5 -12.69 -1.25 9.64
N ASP A 6 -13.70 -1.42 10.45
CA ASP A 6 -15.06 -1.65 9.98
C ASP A 6 -15.44 -0.54 8.99
N VAL A 7 -15.87 -0.92 7.80
CA VAL A 7 -16.19 0.02 6.71
C VAL A 7 -17.26 1.05 7.09
N ASP A 8 -17.99 0.79 8.17
CA ASP A 8 -19.02 1.69 8.69
C ASP A 8 -18.47 2.85 9.53
N ASN A 9 -17.16 2.84 9.87
CA ASN A 9 -16.54 3.88 10.72
C ASN A 9 -15.41 4.67 10.02
N LEU A 10 -15.49 4.82 8.71
CA LEU A 10 -14.53 5.61 7.92
C LEU A 10 -14.65 7.14 8.10
N SER A 11 -15.63 7.59 8.89
CA SER A 11 -15.81 9.01 9.18
C SER A 11 -14.74 9.62 10.09
N ALA A 12 -13.92 8.81 10.75
CA ALA A 12 -12.91 9.26 11.70
C ALA A 12 -11.52 9.51 11.09
N CYS A 13 -11.26 9.11 9.84
CA CYS A 13 -9.92 9.16 9.27
C CYS A 13 -9.61 10.35 8.36
N GLY A 14 -10.51 11.36 8.23
CA GLY A 14 -10.23 12.57 7.44
C GLY A 14 -9.87 12.34 5.97
N VAL A 15 -10.26 11.21 5.40
CA VAL A 15 -9.92 10.79 4.04
C VAL A 15 -10.95 11.33 3.07
N GLY A 16 -10.52 12.02 2.02
CA GLY A 16 -11.39 12.68 1.04
C GLY A 16 -12.41 11.76 0.34
N SER A 17 -13.43 12.37 -0.26
CA SER A 17 -14.62 11.71 -0.82
C SER A 17 -14.35 10.61 -1.87
N GLY A 18 -13.19 10.62 -2.54
CA GLY A 18 -12.78 9.60 -3.50
C GLY A 18 -12.52 8.21 -2.89
N TRP A 19 -12.21 8.13 -1.60
CA TRP A 19 -11.94 6.89 -0.88
C TRP A 19 -13.20 6.14 -0.49
N ARG A 20 -14.30 6.85 -0.21
CA ARG A 20 -15.58 6.22 0.14
C ARG A 20 -16.14 5.36 -1.00
N ALA A 21 -16.01 5.82 -2.24
CA ALA A 21 -16.42 5.05 -3.40
C ALA A 21 -15.56 3.79 -3.59
N ARG A 22 -14.26 3.86 -3.28
CA ARG A 22 -13.30 2.74 -3.39
C ARG A 22 -13.43 1.74 -2.25
N ALA A 23 -13.66 2.20 -1.02
CA ALA A 23 -13.95 1.32 0.11
C ALA A 23 -15.26 0.53 -0.12
N ALA A 24 -16.28 1.15 -0.72
CA ALA A 24 -17.50 0.47 -1.11
C ALA A 24 -17.26 -0.55 -2.25
N GLN A 25 -16.32 -0.29 -3.14
CA GLN A 25 -15.93 -1.21 -4.22
C GLN A 25 -15.10 -2.39 -3.68
N ALA A 26 -14.22 -2.14 -2.71
CA ALA A 26 -13.49 -3.18 -1.98
C ALA A 26 -14.45 -4.12 -1.23
N CYS A 27 -15.53 -3.58 -0.67
CA CYS A 27 -16.57 -4.36 0.00
C CYS A 27 -17.33 -5.30 -0.97
N ARG A 28 -17.59 -4.85 -2.21
CA ARG A 28 -18.22 -5.69 -3.27
C ARG A 28 -17.26 -6.77 -3.78
N LEU A 29 -15.95 -6.46 -3.87
CA LEU A 29 -14.94 -7.44 -4.25
C LEU A 29 -14.69 -8.48 -3.16
N ASN A 30 -14.87 -8.13 -1.89
CA ASN A 30 -14.80 -9.07 -0.78
C ASN A 30 -15.89 -10.17 -0.89
N SER A 31 -17.08 -9.83 -1.40
CA SER A 31 -18.12 -10.83 -1.70
C SER A 31 -17.74 -11.73 -2.88
N TYR A 32 -17.03 -11.20 -3.88
CA TYR A 32 -16.51 -11.96 -5.01
C TYR A 32 -15.35 -12.88 -4.61
N LEU A 33 -14.44 -12.41 -3.76
CA LEU A 33 -13.32 -13.20 -3.23
C LEU A 33 -13.78 -14.29 -2.25
N ARG A 34 -14.92 -14.13 -1.61
CA ARG A 34 -15.56 -15.18 -0.79
C ARG A 34 -16.02 -16.38 -1.60
N SER A 35 -16.31 -16.22 -2.87
CA SER A 35 -16.75 -17.32 -3.73
C SER A 35 -15.61 -18.21 -4.26
N GLU A 36 -14.36 -17.75 -4.19
CA GLU A 36 -13.17 -18.48 -4.65
C GLU A 36 -12.36 -19.12 -3.49
N ARG A 37 -13.02 -19.68 -2.50
CA ARG A 37 -12.40 -20.22 -1.26
C ARG A 37 -11.40 -21.37 -1.43
N ARG A 38 -11.07 -21.82 -2.62
CA ARG A 38 -10.09 -22.90 -2.80
C ARG A 38 -8.62 -22.43 -2.84
N ASN A 39 -8.37 -21.10 -2.94
CA ASN A 39 -7.05 -20.48 -2.90
C ASN A 39 -6.95 -19.36 -1.85
N GLY A 40 -7.84 -19.34 -0.86
CA GLY A 40 -8.01 -18.24 0.08
C GLY A 40 -6.76 -17.89 0.88
N THR A 41 -6.11 -18.90 1.46
CA THR A 41 -5.01 -18.73 2.40
C THR A 41 -3.79 -18.02 1.77
N VAL A 42 -3.37 -18.43 0.59
CA VAL A 42 -2.19 -17.83 -0.09
C VAL A 42 -2.46 -16.39 -0.52
N ARG A 43 -3.67 -16.08 -0.92
CA ARG A 43 -4.07 -14.72 -1.28
C ARG A 43 -4.15 -13.79 -0.08
N GLU A 44 -4.72 -14.26 1.02
CA GLU A 44 -4.83 -13.51 2.27
C GLU A 44 -3.46 -13.21 2.86
N GLU A 45 -2.57 -14.18 2.91
CA GLU A 45 -1.18 -14.00 3.34
C GLU A 45 -0.43 -12.99 2.46
N LEU A 46 -0.63 -13.02 1.15
CA LEU A 46 -0.01 -12.07 0.24
C LEU A 46 -0.50 -10.64 0.44
N VAL A 47 -1.81 -10.46 0.62
CA VAL A 47 -2.40 -9.17 0.95
C VAL A 47 -1.83 -8.64 2.25
N GLU A 48 -1.84 -9.47 3.29
CA GLU A 48 -1.29 -9.13 4.60
C GLU A 48 0.19 -8.75 4.52
N ALA A 49 1.01 -9.53 3.78
CA ALA A 49 2.41 -9.25 3.60
C ALA A 49 2.66 -7.89 2.93
N VAL A 50 1.94 -7.59 1.86
CA VAL A 50 2.04 -6.29 1.17
C VAL A 50 1.68 -5.14 2.11
N LEU A 51 0.57 -5.24 2.83
CA LEU A 51 0.11 -4.17 3.71
C LEU A 51 1.08 -3.94 4.88
N ARG A 52 1.60 -5.00 5.50
CA ARG A 52 2.60 -4.88 6.57
C ARG A 52 3.92 -4.27 6.08
N VAL A 53 4.37 -4.61 4.90
CA VAL A 53 5.56 -3.99 4.29
C VAL A 53 5.33 -2.49 4.09
N VAL A 54 4.18 -2.10 3.58
CA VAL A 54 3.84 -0.68 3.38
C VAL A 54 3.78 0.07 4.70
N GLU A 55 3.19 -0.51 5.74
CA GLU A 55 3.16 0.07 7.09
C GLU A 55 4.55 0.25 7.70
N ALA A 56 5.48 -0.63 7.37
CA ALA A 56 6.85 -0.57 7.87
C ALA A 56 7.67 0.56 7.23
N ILE A 57 7.28 1.10 6.07
CA ILE A 57 7.99 2.19 5.41
C ILE A 57 7.94 3.43 6.31
N PRO A 58 9.10 3.98 6.72
CA PRO A 58 9.12 5.11 7.64
C PRO A 58 8.59 6.39 6.99
N PRO A 59 8.04 7.33 7.78
CA PRO A 59 7.63 8.64 7.29
C PRO A 59 8.76 9.35 6.56
N GLY A 60 8.45 10.01 5.44
CA GLY A 60 9.44 10.69 4.61
C GLY A 60 10.18 9.77 3.64
N SER A 61 9.88 8.49 3.64
CA SER A 61 10.46 7.49 2.73
C SER A 61 9.38 6.84 1.88
N VAL A 62 9.79 6.29 0.74
CA VAL A 62 8.89 5.62 -0.21
C VAL A 62 9.52 4.35 -0.76
N ALA A 63 8.68 3.46 -1.26
CA ALA A 63 9.07 2.33 -2.09
C ALA A 63 8.27 2.33 -3.39
N THR A 64 8.80 1.71 -4.42
CA THR A 64 8.04 1.49 -5.66
C THR A 64 7.26 0.18 -5.60
N TYR A 65 6.20 0.07 -6.39
CA TYR A 65 5.45 -1.18 -6.54
C TYR A 65 6.36 -2.36 -6.91
N GLY A 66 7.33 -2.12 -7.79
CA GLY A 66 8.29 -3.14 -8.22
C GLY A 66 9.24 -3.59 -7.12
N MET A 67 9.70 -2.68 -6.27
CA MET A 67 10.56 -3.00 -5.12
C MET A 67 9.83 -3.88 -4.11
N ILE A 68 8.60 -3.52 -3.76
CA ILE A 68 7.76 -4.31 -2.84
C ILE A 68 7.46 -5.69 -3.44
N ALA A 69 7.08 -5.73 -4.71
CA ALA A 69 6.80 -6.98 -5.43
C ALA A 69 8.00 -7.93 -5.41
N ARG A 70 9.21 -7.41 -5.68
CA ARG A 70 10.43 -8.22 -5.66
C ARG A 70 10.74 -8.73 -4.26
N ALA A 71 10.63 -7.90 -3.24
CA ALA A 71 10.94 -8.27 -1.86
C ALA A 71 10.00 -9.36 -1.32
N ILE A 72 8.74 -9.35 -1.74
CA ILE A 72 7.73 -10.35 -1.34
C ILE A 72 7.73 -11.59 -2.25
N GLY A 73 8.24 -11.48 -3.48
CA GLY A 73 8.24 -12.56 -4.47
C GLY A 73 6.96 -12.61 -5.31
N THR A 74 6.41 -11.46 -5.65
CA THR A 74 5.21 -11.31 -6.49
C THR A 74 5.43 -10.32 -7.63
N GLY A 75 4.39 -9.98 -8.38
CA GLY A 75 4.46 -9.02 -9.47
C GLY A 75 3.97 -7.61 -9.08
N PRO A 76 4.52 -6.54 -9.70
CA PRO A 76 4.14 -5.16 -9.38
C PRO A 76 2.65 -4.87 -9.65
N ARG A 77 2.03 -5.51 -10.63
CA ARG A 77 0.59 -5.39 -10.90
C ARG A 77 -0.26 -5.94 -9.77
N ILE A 78 0.20 -7.02 -9.13
CA ILE A 78 -0.49 -7.63 -7.99
C ILE A 78 -0.40 -6.70 -6.78
N VAL A 79 0.78 -6.13 -6.50
CA VAL A 79 0.96 -5.12 -5.45
C VAL A 79 0.06 -3.91 -5.72
N GLY A 80 0.04 -3.39 -6.95
CA GLY A 80 -0.83 -2.28 -7.33
C GLY A 80 -2.31 -2.58 -7.11
N ARG A 81 -2.76 -3.78 -7.43
CA ARG A 81 -4.13 -4.23 -7.21
C ARG A 81 -4.47 -4.33 -5.71
N ILE A 82 -3.59 -4.91 -4.91
CA ILE A 82 -3.75 -4.98 -3.46
C ILE A 82 -3.84 -3.58 -2.86
N MET A 83 -2.96 -2.66 -3.26
CA MET A 83 -2.99 -1.27 -2.80
C MET A 83 -4.28 -0.55 -3.21
N TYR A 84 -4.80 -0.84 -4.41
CA TYR A 84 -6.07 -0.28 -4.86
C TYR A 84 -7.26 -0.79 -4.05
N GLU A 85 -7.28 -2.08 -3.75
CA GLU A 85 -8.40 -2.75 -3.06
C GLU A 85 -8.35 -2.58 -1.55
N TRP A 86 -7.16 -2.59 -0.94
CA TRP A 86 -6.93 -2.69 0.50
C TRP A 86 -6.08 -1.58 1.10
N GLY A 87 -5.47 -0.73 0.28
CA GLY A 87 -4.48 0.26 0.72
C GLY A 87 -5.03 1.43 1.54
N GLY A 88 -6.35 1.54 1.71
CA GLY A 88 -6.96 2.69 2.40
C GLY A 88 -6.62 2.82 3.89
N GLY A 89 -6.21 1.74 4.54
CA GLY A 89 -5.85 1.70 5.96
C GLY A 89 -4.35 1.83 6.26
N VAL A 90 -3.53 1.89 5.23
CA VAL A 90 -2.07 1.97 5.35
C VAL A 90 -1.53 3.24 4.70
N PRO A 91 -0.28 3.67 4.96
CA PRO A 91 0.30 4.87 4.34
C PRO A 91 0.60 4.65 2.84
N TRP A 92 -0.44 4.54 2.04
CA TRP A 92 -0.40 4.27 0.61
C TRP A 92 0.39 5.32 -0.20
N TRP A 93 0.49 6.56 0.28
CA TRP A 93 1.27 7.64 -0.35
C TRP A 93 2.78 7.40 -0.31
N ARG A 94 3.24 6.41 0.45
CA ARG A 94 4.63 5.95 0.49
C ARG A 94 4.92 4.88 -0.55
N VAL A 95 3.95 4.52 -1.40
CA VAL A 95 4.10 3.58 -2.51
C VAL A 95 3.80 4.31 -3.81
N VAL A 96 4.77 4.33 -4.70
CA VAL A 96 4.73 5.07 -5.97
C VAL A 96 5.17 4.18 -7.13
N ASN A 97 4.93 4.65 -8.35
CA ASN A 97 5.47 3.99 -9.53
C ASN A 97 6.96 4.32 -9.73
N VAL A 98 7.60 3.70 -10.71
CA VAL A 98 9.03 3.93 -11.04
C VAL A 98 9.36 5.37 -11.41
N HIS A 99 8.37 6.17 -11.78
CA HIS A 99 8.51 7.59 -12.10
C HIS A 99 8.31 8.51 -10.89
N GLY A 100 7.99 7.95 -9.71
CA GLY A 100 7.73 8.72 -8.51
C GLY A 100 6.39 9.44 -8.52
N THR A 101 5.38 8.89 -9.20
CA THR A 101 4.05 9.50 -9.34
C THR A 101 2.95 8.56 -8.84
N PHE A 102 1.79 9.14 -8.58
CA PHE A 102 0.54 8.44 -8.32
C PHE A 102 -0.36 8.37 -9.56
N PRO A 103 -1.34 7.47 -9.58
CA PRO A 103 -2.50 7.60 -10.45
C PRO A 103 -3.17 8.97 -10.25
N THR A 104 -3.63 9.58 -11.34
CA THR A 104 -4.27 10.93 -11.32
C THR A 104 -5.42 11.05 -10.33
N THR A 105 -6.14 9.96 -10.10
CA THR A 105 -7.30 9.91 -9.22
C THR A 105 -6.98 10.12 -7.72
N VAL A 106 -5.75 9.92 -7.30
CA VAL A 106 -5.31 10.07 -5.89
C VAL A 106 -4.19 11.10 -5.73
N ARG A 107 -3.88 11.82 -6.80
CA ARG A 107 -2.74 12.74 -6.84
C ARG A 107 -2.82 13.84 -5.79
N GLU A 108 -3.96 14.51 -5.68
CA GLU A 108 -4.13 15.63 -4.74
C GLU A 108 -3.98 15.19 -3.29
N ASP A 109 -4.63 14.08 -2.92
CA ASP A 109 -4.53 13.51 -1.58
C ASP A 109 -3.10 13.07 -1.27
N GLY A 110 -2.44 12.41 -2.23
CA GLY A 110 -1.06 11.97 -2.09
C GLY A 110 -0.07 13.11 -1.93
N LEU A 111 -0.20 14.18 -2.69
CA LEU A 111 0.62 15.40 -2.58
C LEU A 111 0.49 16.03 -1.19
N SER A 112 -0.72 16.09 -0.64
CA SER A 112 -0.96 16.60 0.71
C SER A 112 -0.18 15.81 1.76
N HIS A 113 -0.16 14.49 1.65
CA HIS A 113 0.63 13.63 2.53
C HIS A 113 2.15 13.82 2.35
N TRP A 114 2.63 13.97 1.11
CA TRP A 114 4.05 14.23 0.86
C TRP A 114 4.52 15.54 1.47
N VAL A 115 3.71 16.59 1.35
CA VAL A 115 3.99 17.87 2.01
C VAL A 115 4.04 17.72 3.52
N SER A 116 3.07 17.03 4.10
CA SER A 116 2.99 16.79 5.54
C SER A 116 4.20 16.01 6.09
N GLU A 117 4.73 15.05 5.33
CA GLU A 117 5.90 14.27 5.72
C GLU A 117 7.24 14.90 5.30
N GLY A 118 7.22 16.05 4.63
CA GLY A 118 8.42 16.73 4.16
C GLY A 118 9.18 15.99 3.06
N MET A 119 8.47 15.20 2.25
CA MET A 119 9.09 14.43 1.16
C MET A 119 9.59 15.33 0.03
N PRO A 120 10.80 15.13 -0.49
CA PRO A 120 11.33 15.90 -1.60
C PRO A 120 10.56 15.61 -2.90
N HIS A 121 9.89 16.61 -3.44
CA HIS A 121 9.06 16.48 -4.65
C HIS A 121 9.10 17.72 -5.53
N ASP A 122 8.88 17.52 -6.82
CA ASP A 122 8.61 18.58 -7.78
C ASP A 122 7.11 18.87 -7.76
N PHE A 123 6.73 19.99 -7.18
CA PHE A 123 5.34 20.38 -7.02
C PHE A 123 4.61 20.60 -8.35
N GLU A 124 5.29 21.20 -9.32
CA GLU A 124 4.69 21.48 -10.65
C GLU A 124 4.36 20.19 -11.40
N ARG A 125 5.25 19.21 -11.31
CA ARG A 125 5.10 17.90 -11.98
C ARG A 125 4.34 16.88 -11.15
N GLY A 126 4.13 17.13 -9.85
CA GLY A 126 3.53 16.17 -8.94
C GLY A 126 4.33 14.87 -8.84
N LYS A 127 5.66 14.99 -8.78
CA LYS A 127 6.59 13.87 -8.86
C LYS A 127 7.59 13.90 -7.70
N LEU A 128 7.79 12.75 -7.06
CA LEU A 128 8.83 12.59 -6.03
C LEU A 128 10.24 12.56 -6.64
N LEU A 129 11.17 13.11 -5.91
CA LEU A 129 12.59 12.95 -6.16
C LEU A 129 13.06 11.63 -5.54
N LEU A 130 12.82 10.51 -6.24
CA LEU A 130 13.01 9.15 -5.72
C LEU A 130 14.40 8.91 -5.14
N ASN A 131 15.44 9.45 -5.77
CA ASN A 131 16.82 9.28 -5.31
C ASN A 131 17.06 9.79 -3.88
N GLU A 132 16.22 10.69 -3.40
CA GLU A 132 16.36 11.32 -2.09
C GLU A 132 15.50 10.66 -1.01
N CYS A 133 14.45 9.93 -1.38
CA CYS A 133 13.48 9.40 -0.42
C CYS A 133 13.17 7.91 -0.56
N VAL A 134 13.70 7.23 -1.56
CA VAL A 134 13.46 5.78 -1.73
C VAL A 134 14.19 4.98 -0.64
N VAL A 135 13.50 3.99 -0.07
CA VAL A 135 14.12 3.07 0.89
C VAL A 135 15.19 2.20 0.23
N GLY A 136 16.19 1.79 1.01
CA GLY A 136 17.22 0.86 0.53
C GLY A 136 16.62 -0.52 0.23
N GLU A 137 17.10 -1.15 -0.86
CA GLU A 137 16.61 -2.48 -1.26
C GLU A 137 16.88 -3.53 -0.20
N GLU A 138 18.08 -3.53 0.39
CA GLU A 138 18.47 -4.46 1.45
C GLU A 138 17.57 -4.31 2.70
N TRP A 139 17.25 -3.07 3.08
CA TRP A 139 16.34 -2.81 4.17
C TRP A 139 14.96 -3.39 3.90
N LEU A 140 14.43 -3.16 2.69
CA LEU A 140 13.12 -3.64 2.28
C LEU A 140 13.07 -5.18 2.23
N ASP A 141 14.12 -5.81 1.71
CA ASP A 141 14.25 -7.27 1.66
C ASP A 141 14.27 -7.88 3.07
N ASN A 142 14.96 -7.26 4.02
CA ASN A 142 14.99 -7.69 5.41
C ASN A 142 13.63 -7.56 6.09
N VAL A 143 12.94 -6.45 5.88
CA VAL A 143 11.58 -6.22 6.40
C VAL A 143 10.60 -7.25 5.83
N ALA A 144 10.61 -7.43 4.52
CA ALA A 144 9.74 -8.40 3.85
C ALA A 144 10.00 -9.83 4.33
N ARG A 145 11.26 -10.22 4.49
CA ARG A 145 11.64 -11.54 5.02
C ARG A 145 11.09 -11.76 6.41
N THR A 146 11.27 -10.80 7.31
CA THR A 146 10.76 -10.88 8.67
C THR A 146 9.24 -11.03 8.68
N ILE A 147 8.53 -10.24 7.90
CA ILE A 147 7.07 -10.30 7.80
C ILE A 147 6.60 -11.65 7.26
N LEU A 148 7.24 -12.16 6.22
CA LEU A 148 6.89 -13.46 5.64
C LEU A 148 7.16 -14.62 6.60
N ASP A 149 8.23 -14.55 7.39
CA ASP A 149 8.54 -15.54 8.41
C ASP A 149 7.51 -15.49 9.56
N ASP A 150 7.13 -14.31 10.00
CA ASP A 150 6.08 -14.12 11.01
C ASP A 150 4.73 -14.70 10.53
N LEU A 151 4.35 -14.44 9.29
CA LEU A 151 3.10 -14.97 8.71
C LEU A 151 3.11 -16.50 8.61
N ARG A 152 4.23 -17.10 8.24
CA ARG A 152 4.39 -18.57 8.19
C ARG A 152 4.32 -19.20 9.56
N ASN A 153 4.78 -18.50 10.59
CA ASN A 153 4.78 -18.97 11.99
C ASN A 153 3.46 -18.65 12.72
N GLY A 154 2.51 -18.03 12.04
CA GLY A 154 1.20 -17.66 12.61
C GLY A 154 1.25 -16.47 13.57
N LEU A 155 2.22 -15.59 13.39
CA LEU A 155 2.41 -14.41 14.25
C LEU A 155 1.79 -13.12 13.65
#